data_ad810739e1bf5f3cab8cf48f624c7ab7
#
_entry.id   ad810739e1bf5f3cab8cf48f624c7ab7
#
_cell.length_a   1.000
_cell.length_b   1.000
_cell.length_c   1.000
_cell.angle_alpha   90.00
_cell.angle_beta   90.00
_cell.angle_gamma   90.00
#
_symmetry.space_group_name_H-M   'P 1'
#
loop_
_entity.id
_entity.type
_entity.pdbx_description
1 polymer ?
#
loop_
_entity_poly.entity_id
_entity_poly.type
_entity_poly.pdbx_seq_one_letter_code
_entity_poly.pdbx_strand_id
1 'polypeptide(L)'
;MTAPGLAASWLRGLGGRELTARRRLFVFPHAGAGASSYRLAAHLPDTVEVCTVQLPGRENRFTDPALTSMDEAVAALAPLIAEHTDQPYAFFGHSMGSLIAFETARQLRRLGTRMPDRLFLSGMRAPGLPDRDPRHTLPDDELLATAEFDDLDAELRELLLPVLRADLTLCETYTHRTEAPLPCPLTVLAGSDDDSVDEAELDGWRGHTSADFELHLFPGAPHLYVRGAERQLAETITRAFPARG
;
A
#
# COMPACT_ATOMS: atom_id res chain seq x y z
N MET A 1 -17.45 17.74 -2.28
CA MET A 1 -16.59 17.89 -3.49
C MET A 1 -15.26 18.47 -3.01
N THR A 2 -14.21 17.68 -3.03
CA THR A 2 -12.84 18.09 -2.70
C THR A 2 -12.29 18.96 -3.83
N ALA A 3 -11.42 19.94 -3.50
CA ALA A 3 -10.81 20.78 -4.53
C ALA A 3 -9.98 19.91 -5.49
N PRO A 4 -10.07 20.10 -6.83
CA PRO A 4 -9.35 19.26 -7.81
C PRO A 4 -7.83 19.15 -7.57
N GLY A 5 -7.22 20.17 -6.97
CA GLY A 5 -5.79 20.17 -6.61
C GLY A 5 -5.44 19.24 -5.45
N LEU A 6 -6.36 18.95 -4.54
CA LEU A 6 -6.09 18.08 -3.38
C LEU A 6 -6.00 16.62 -3.80
N ALA A 7 -6.92 16.12 -4.62
CA ALA A 7 -6.86 14.75 -5.13
C ALA A 7 -5.58 14.51 -5.94
N ALA A 8 -5.18 15.46 -6.80
CA ALA A 8 -3.96 15.36 -7.60
C ALA A 8 -2.67 15.34 -6.76
N SER A 9 -2.66 15.92 -5.56
CA SER A 9 -1.51 15.86 -4.66
C SER A 9 -1.38 14.51 -3.93
N TRP A 10 -2.51 13.84 -3.66
CA TRP A 10 -2.54 12.56 -2.96
C TRP A 10 -2.54 11.34 -3.88
N LEU A 11 -3.07 11.46 -5.10
CA LEU A 11 -3.27 10.34 -6.03
C LEU A 11 -2.52 10.64 -7.34
N ARG A 12 -1.31 10.13 -7.45
CA ARG A 12 -0.44 10.31 -8.63
C ARG A 12 -0.86 9.36 -9.74
N GLY A 13 -0.99 9.88 -10.96
CA GLY A 13 -1.42 9.11 -12.13
C GLY A 13 -2.92 9.13 -12.40
N LEU A 14 -3.72 9.72 -11.50
CA LEU A 14 -5.16 9.87 -11.70
C LEU A 14 -5.43 10.82 -12.88
N GLY A 15 -6.25 10.35 -13.85
CA GLY A 15 -6.59 11.12 -15.07
C GLY A 15 -5.45 11.27 -16.08
N GLY A 16 -4.31 10.58 -15.86
CA GLY A 16 -3.10 10.70 -16.69
C GLY A 16 -3.07 9.85 -17.95
N ARG A 17 -3.94 8.84 -18.07
CA ARG A 17 -4.10 8.02 -19.27
C ARG A 17 -5.48 8.28 -19.91
N GLU A 18 -5.48 8.55 -21.20
CA GLU A 18 -6.73 8.72 -21.93
C GLU A 18 -7.59 7.44 -21.85
N LEU A 19 -8.78 7.61 -21.36
CA LEU A 19 -10.12 7.05 -21.65
C LEU A 19 -10.30 5.59 -22.13
N THR A 20 -9.27 4.76 -22.26
CA THR A 20 -9.40 3.31 -22.47
C THR A 20 -9.37 2.52 -21.16
N ALA A 21 -8.94 3.16 -20.07
CA ALA A 21 -8.90 2.53 -18.76
C ALA A 21 -10.32 2.24 -18.27
N ARG A 22 -10.62 0.95 -18.09
CA ARG A 22 -11.91 0.45 -17.61
C ARG A 22 -11.85 -0.02 -16.16
N ARG A 23 -10.67 0.10 -15.54
CA ARG A 23 -10.37 -0.37 -14.18
C ARG A 23 -9.32 0.53 -13.57
N ARG A 24 -9.30 0.62 -12.25
CA ARG A 24 -8.33 1.42 -11.50
C ARG A 24 -7.61 0.58 -10.47
N LEU A 25 -6.30 0.74 -10.38
CA LEU A 25 -5.48 0.16 -9.32
C LEU A 25 -4.92 1.30 -8.47
N PHE A 26 -5.35 1.37 -7.22
CA PHE A 26 -4.72 2.26 -6.24
C PHE A 26 -3.55 1.52 -5.61
N VAL A 27 -2.37 2.15 -5.64
CA VAL A 27 -1.12 1.60 -5.10
C VAL A 27 -0.74 2.37 -3.84
N PHE A 28 -0.52 1.65 -2.75
CA PHE A 28 -0.14 2.20 -1.44
C PHE A 28 1.31 1.81 -1.13
N PRO A 29 2.25 2.77 -1.13
CA PRO A 29 3.66 2.53 -0.96
C PRO A 29 4.05 2.03 0.44
N HIS A 30 5.21 1.35 0.51
CA HIS A 30 5.87 0.97 1.76
C HIS A 30 6.48 2.18 2.48
N ALA A 31 6.90 2.00 3.73
CA ALA A 31 7.52 3.03 4.55
C ALA A 31 8.75 3.65 3.85
N GLY A 32 8.87 4.97 3.89
CA GLY A 32 9.92 5.72 3.23
C GLY A 32 9.75 5.93 1.72
N ALA A 33 8.86 5.17 1.07
CA ALA A 33 8.65 5.26 -0.38
C ALA A 33 7.67 6.38 -0.77
N GLY A 34 7.92 6.97 -1.93
CA GLY A 34 6.98 7.86 -2.61
C GLY A 34 6.30 7.17 -3.80
N ALA A 35 5.44 7.90 -4.50
CA ALA A 35 4.70 7.39 -5.64
C ALA A 35 5.60 6.95 -6.80
N SER A 36 6.75 7.59 -7.00
CA SER A 36 7.70 7.28 -8.07
C SER A 36 8.42 5.93 -7.88
N SER A 37 8.38 5.37 -6.67
CA SER A 37 8.99 4.06 -6.35
C SER A 37 8.27 2.88 -7.02
N TYR A 38 7.05 3.09 -7.55
CA TYR A 38 6.25 2.02 -8.15
C TYR A 38 6.07 2.22 -9.64
N ARG A 39 6.63 1.30 -10.44
CA ARG A 39 6.58 1.33 -11.92
C ARG A 39 5.58 0.34 -12.52
N LEU A 40 4.61 -0.12 -11.75
CA LEU A 40 3.61 -1.11 -12.18
C LEU A 40 2.85 -0.69 -13.44
N ALA A 41 2.61 0.61 -13.64
CA ALA A 41 1.92 1.12 -14.83
C ALA A 41 2.60 0.73 -16.16
N ALA A 42 3.92 0.49 -16.15
CA ALA A 42 4.66 0.08 -17.34
C ALA A 42 4.43 -1.40 -17.73
N HIS A 43 3.91 -2.20 -16.81
CA HIS A 43 3.75 -3.65 -16.96
C HIS A 43 2.28 -4.10 -16.95
N LEU A 44 1.35 -3.21 -16.59
CA LEU A 44 -0.08 -3.48 -16.60
C LEU A 44 -0.71 -3.11 -17.95
N PRO A 45 -1.80 -3.78 -18.36
CA PRO A 45 -2.53 -3.44 -19.58
C PRO A 45 -3.03 -1.98 -19.57
N ASP A 46 -3.15 -1.37 -20.74
CA ASP A 46 -3.65 0.02 -20.91
C ASP A 46 -5.09 0.21 -20.42
N THR A 47 -5.81 -0.90 -20.20
CA THR A 47 -7.15 -0.91 -19.59
C THR A 47 -7.14 -0.70 -18.07
N VAL A 48 -5.95 -0.63 -17.44
CA VAL A 48 -5.78 -0.39 -16.00
C VAL A 48 -5.13 0.97 -15.78
N GLU A 49 -5.86 1.89 -15.18
CA GLU A 49 -5.30 3.15 -14.67
C GLU A 49 -4.62 2.88 -13.32
N VAL A 50 -3.35 3.22 -13.19
CA VAL A 50 -2.60 3.09 -11.94
C VAL A 50 -2.56 4.44 -11.24
N CYS A 51 -3.10 4.50 -10.03
CA CYS A 51 -3.11 5.67 -9.16
C CYS A 51 -2.30 5.38 -7.91
N THR A 52 -1.09 5.93 -7.81
CA THR A 52 -0.24 5.71 -6.63
C THR A 52 -0.51 6.77 -5.58
N VAL A 53 -0.72 6.33 -4.35
CA VAL A 53 -0.88 7.20 -3.18
C VAL A 53 0.44 7.92 -2.88
N GLN A 54 0.37 9.23 -2.76
CA GLN A 54 1.48 10.10 -2.37
C GLN A 54 1.22 10.65 -0.98
N LEU A 55 1.81 10.03 0.03
CA LEU A 55 1.74 10.54 1.41
C LEU A 55 2.52 11.86 1.55
N PRO A 56 2.20 12.71 2.53
CA PRO A 56 2.95 13.92 2.81
C PRO A 56 4.37 13.62 3.31
N GLY A 57 5.24 14.63 3.30
CA GLY A 57 6.63 14.55 3.75
C GLY A 57 7.63 14.07 2.68
N ARG A 58 7.16 13.77 1.44
CA ARG A 58 8.03 13.20 0.39
C ARG A 58 7.72 13.72 -1.00
N GLU A 59 8.69 13.61 -1.89
CA GLU A 59 8.60 14.02 -3.30
C GLU A 59 7.99 15.44 -3.46
N ASN A 60 6.93 15.58 -4.27
CA ASN A 60 6.24 16.85 -4.49
C ASN A 60 5.46 17.37 -3.26
N ARG A 61 5.42 16.59 -2.16
CA ARG A 61 4.83 16.96 -0.88
C ARG A 61 5.86 17.01 0.26
N PHE A 62 7.12 17.21 -0.10
CA PHE A 62 8.24 17.20 0.84
C PHE A 62 8.10 18.21 1.99
N THR A 63 7.49 19.37 1.73
CA THR A 63 7.26 20.41 2.75
C THR A 63 6.05 20.16 3.64
N ASP A 64 5.19 19.19 3.29
CA ASP A 64 4.03 18.85 4.10
C ASP A 64 4.48 18.01 5.30
N PRO A 65 3.91 18.19 6.50
CA PRO A 65 4.23 17.34 7.64
C PRO A 65 3.92 15.86 7.34
N ALA A 66 4.88 14.97 7.59
CA ALA A 66 4.66 13.54 7.48
C ALA A 66 3.60 13.06 8.50
N LEU A 67 2.79 12.08 8.11
CA LEU A 67 1.78 11.49 9.00
C LEU A 67 2.41 10.44 9.92
N THR A 68 1.95 10.41 11.17
CA THR A 68 2.37 9.43 12.17
C THR A 68 1.19 8.60 12.71
N SER A 69 -0.01 8.80 12.17
CA SER A 69 -1.23 8.13 12.60
C SER A 69 -1.94 7.45 11.43
N MET A 70 -2.29 6.17 11.61
CA MET A 70 -3.11 5.41 10.66
C MET A 70 -4.48 6.04 10.48
N ASP A 71 -5.11 6.48 11.57
CA ASP A 71 -6.44 7.10 11.53
C ASP A 71 -6.42 8.41 10.69
N GLU A 72 -5.36 9.22 10.80
CA GLU A 72 -5.20 10.45 10.00
C GLU A 72 -4.99 10.13 8.51
N ALA A 73 -4.15 9.14 8.20
CA ALA A 73 -3.90 8.74 6.81
C ALA A 73 -5.18 8.23 6.14
N VAL A 74 -5.93 7.37 6.84
CA VAL A 74 -7.19 6.80 6.34
C VAL A 74 -8.27 7.88 6.24
N ALA A 75 -8.38 8.78 7.20
CA ALA A 75 -9.35 9.89 7.17
C ALA A 75 -9.11 10.82 5.97
N ALA A 76 -7.85 11.03 5.58
CA ALA A 76 -7.51 11.83 4.41
C ALA A 76 -7.76 11.07 3.09
N LEU A 77 -7.40 9.79 3.02
CA LEU A 77 -7.42 9.00 1.78
C LEU A 77 -8.83 8.51 1.40
N ALA A 78 -9.61 8.02 2.35
CA ALA A 78 -10.88 7.36 2.05
C ALA A 78 -11.89 8.27 1.34
N PRO A 79 -12.12 9.54 1.74
CA PRO A 79 -13.00 10.44 1.00
C PRO A 79 -12.51 10.73 -0.42
N LEU A 80 -11.18 10.90 -0.60
CA LEU A 80 -10.60 11.15 -1.92
C LEU A 80 -10.78 9.95 -2.85
N ILE A 81 -10.51 8.73 -2.36
CA ILE A 81 -10.69 7.51 -3.13
C ILE A 81 -12.17 7.28 -3.45
N ALA A 82 -13.08 7.57 -2.51
CA ALA A 82 -14.52 7.42 -2.69
C ALA A 82 -15.05 8.22 -3.90
N GLU A 83 -14.49 9.39 -4.20
CA GLU A 83 -14.85 10.20 -5.36
C GLU A 83 -14.38 9.57 -6.70
N HIS A 84 -13.57 8.51 -6.65
CA HIS A 84 -12.96 7.86 -7.81
C HIS A 84 -13.27 6.35 -7.88
N THR A 85 -14.43 5.93 -7.37
CA THR A 85 -14.91 4.54 -7.39
C THR A 85 -16.01 4.28 -8.42
N ASP A 86 -16.15 5.14 -9.41
CA ASP A 86 -17.12 5.09 -10.51
C ASP A 86 -16.93 3.87 -11.42
N GLN A 87 -15.71 3.39 -11.56
CA GLN A 87 -15.33 2.18 -12.31
C GLN A 87 -14.85 1.05 -11.38
N PRO A 88 -14.72 -0.20 -11.88
CA PRO A 88 -14.11 -1.30 -11.13
C PRO A 88 -12.72 -0.92 -10.66
N TYR A 89 -12.42 -1.17 -9.38
CA TYR A 89 -11.11 -0.83 -8.83
C TYR A 89 -10.60 -1.87 -7.84
N ALA A 90 -9.29 -1.89 -7.69
CA ALA A 90 -8.59 -2.73 -6.73
C ALA A 90 -7.55 -1.91 -5.95
N PHE A 91 -7.13 -2.42 -4.81
CA PHE A 91 -6.02 -1.89 -4.03
C PHE A 91 -4.82 -2.82 -4.11
N PHE A 92 -3.64 -2.26 -4.23
CA PHE A 92 -2.37 -2.93 -3.99
C PHE A 92 -1.62 -2.14 -2.92
N GLY A 93 -1.31 -2.78 -1.81
CA GLY A 93 -0.45 -2.22 -0.76
C GLY A 93 0.78 -3.09 -0.55
N HIS A 94 1.93 -2.48 -0.25
CA HIS A 94 3.13 -3.20 0.12
C HIS A 94 3.64 -2.75 1.49
N SER A 95 3.96 -3.70 2.37
CA SER A 95 4.43 -3.43 3.73
C SER A 95 3.43 -2.51 4.47
N MET A 96 3.85 -1.38 5.03
CA MET A 96 2.96 -0.35 5.61
C MET A 96 1.74 -0.05 4.71
N GLY A 97 1.96 0.03 3.40
CA GLY A 97 0.88 0.30 2.43
C GLY A 97 -0.23 -0.74 2.43
N SER A 98 0.05 -2.00 2.85
CA SER A 98 -0.97 -3.04 3.01
C SER A 98 -1.94 -2.71 4.14
N LEU A 99 -1.45 -2.21 5.28
CA LEU A 99 -2.30 -1.77 6.39
C LEU A 99 -3.11 -0.54 6.02
N ILE A 100 -2.50 0.46 5.35
CA ILE A 100 -3.22 1.65 4.90
C ILE A 100 -4.31 1.28 3.89
N ALA A 101 -4.03 0.40 2.93
CA ALA A 101 -5.01 -0.09 1.96
C ALA A 101 -6.18 -0.83 2.64
N PHE A 102 -5.88 -1.71 3.59
CA PHE A 102 -6.87 -2.46 4.35
C PHE A 102 -7.77 -1.54 5.18
N GLU A 103 -7.19 -0.62 5.97
CA GLU A 103 -7.98 0.31 6.77
C GLU A 103 -8.76 1.32 5.91
N THR A 104 -8.20 1.73 4.77
CA THR A 104 -8.94 2.56 3.80
C THR A 104 -10.15 1.80 3.25
N ALA A 105 -10.03 0.52 2.93
CA ALA A 105 -11.18 -0.30 2.50
C ALA A 105 -12.23 -0.45 3.61
N ARG A 106 -11.82 -0.62 4.88
CA ARG A 106 -12.73 -0.63 6.02
C ARG A 106 -13.48 0.70 6.16
N GLN A 107 -12.77 1.82 5.98
CA GLN A 107 -13.38 3.15 6.04
C GLN A 107 -14.36 3.39 4.87
N LEU A 108 -14.04 2.94 3.66
CA LEU A 108 -14.97 2.99 2.51
C LEU A 108 -16.26 2.20 2.81
N ARG A 109 -16.14 1.04 3.46
CA ARG A 109 -17.30 0.27 3.94
C ARG A 109 -18.15 1.06 4.93
N ARG A 110 -17.51 1.74 5.91
CA ARG A 110 -18.23 2.58 6.90
C ARG A 110 -18.95 3.77 6.23
N LEU A 111 -18.35 4.31 5.17
CA LEU A 111 -18.93 5.38 4.35
C LEU A 111 -20.07 4.88 3.43
N GLY A 112 -20.29 3.56 3.33
CA GLY A 112 -21.30 2.96 2.45
C GLY A 112 -20.99 3.14 0.95
N THR A 113 -19.71 3.34 0.60
CA THR A 113 -19.27 3.49 -0.79
C THR A 113 -19.03 2.13 -1.44
N ARG A 114 -18.86 2.12 -2.77
CA ARG A 114 -18.47 0.91 -3.49
C ARG A 114 -17.18 0.34 -2.89
N MET A 115 -17.18 -0.98 -2.62
CA MET A 115 -15.99 -1.68 -2.17
C MET A 115 -15.04 -1.99 -3.32
N PRO A 116 -13.73 -2.12 -3.06
CA PRO A 116 -12.80 -2.62 -4.07
C PRO A 116 -13.19 -4.03 -4.51
N ASP A 117 -12.98 -4.33 -5.80
CA ASP A 117 -13.23 -5.65 -6.34
C ASP A 117 -12.21 -6.68 -5.81
N ARG A 118 -11.03 -6.23 -5.36
CA ARG A 118 -9.99 -7.05 -4.70
C ARG A 118 -8.98 -6.17 -3.96
N LEU A 119 -8.42 -6.70 -2.87
CA LEU A 119 -7.22 -6.18 -2.23
C LEU A 119 -6.03 -7.11 -2.48
N PHE A 120 -4.91 -6.55 -2.90
CA PHE A 120 -3.61 -7.18 -2.95
C PHE A 120 -2.77 -6.63 -1.80
N LEU A 121 -2.46 -7.47 -0.81
CA LEU A 121 -1.75 -7.09 0.42
C LEU A 121 -0.41 -7.81 0.44
N SER A 122 0.66 -7.06 0.35
CA SER A 122 2.00 -7.55 0.07
C SER A 122 2.99 -7.28 1.20
N GLY A 123 3.78 -8.29 1.61
CA GLY A 123 4.88 -8.15 2.55
C GLY A 123 4.46 -7.59 3.92
N MET A 124 3.27 -7.93 4.40
CA MET A 124 2.76 -7.45 5.69
C MET A 124 1.98 -8.54 6.40
N ARG A 125 2.33 -8.76 7.65
CA ARG A 125 1.60 -9.63 8.57
C ARG A 125 0.16 -9.15 8.79
N ALA A 126 -0.75 -10.07 9.06
CA ALA A 126 -2.14 -9.72 9.37
C ALA A 126 -2.23 -8.84 10.62
N PRO A 127 -3.15 -7.86 10.66
CA PRO A 127 -3.36 -7.04 11.84
C PRO A 127 -3.96 -7.84 12.99
N GLY A 128 -3.66 -7.42 14.23
CA GLY A 128 -4.12 -8.08 15.46
C GLY A 128 -3.21 -9.20 15.96
N LEU A 129 -2.10 -9.48 15.29
CA LEU A 129 -1.04 -10.33 15.81
C LEU A 129 -0.22 -9.59 16.88
N PRO A 130 0.46 -10.30 17.80
CA PRO A 130 1.28 -9.69 18.85
C PRO A 130 2.28 -8.69 18.28
N ASP A 131 2.50 -7.58 18.95
CA ASP A 131 3.45 -6.56 18.53
C ASP A 131 4.87 -7.10 18.49
N ARG A 132 5.69 -6.52 17.62
CA ARG A 132 7.15 -6.73 17.53
C ARG A 132 7.86 -5.52 18.15
N ASP A 133 9.16 -5.66 18.38
CA ASP A 133 9.98 -4.55 18.86
C ASP A 133 9.91 -3.37 17.89
N PRO A 134 9.54 -2.16 18.38
CA PRO A 134 9.25 -1.03 17.52
C PRO A 134 10.54 -0.40 16.99
N ARG A 135 10.73 -0.37 15.69
CA ARG A 135 11.89 0.23 15.01
C ARG A 135 11.85 1.77 15.02
N HIS A 136 10.65 2.38 15.07
CA HIS A 136 10.53 3.85 15.08
C HIS A 136 11.21 4.50 16.30
N THR A 137 11.47 3.74 17.37
CA THR A 137 12.14 4.21 18.58
C THR A 137 13.66 4.02 18.56
N LEU A 138 14.21 3.33 17.54
CA LEU A 138 15.64 3.12 17.42
C LEU A 138 16.41 4.43 17.22
N PRO A 139 17.67 4.53 17.67
CA PRO A 139 18.59 5.58 17.26
C PRO A 139 18.68 5.70 15.73
N ASP A 140 19.04 6.87 15.22
CA ASP A 140 19.02 7.17 13.80
C ASP A 140 19.93 6.24 12.99
N ASP A 141 21.13 5.95 13.50
CA ASP A 141 22.10 5.05 12.87
C ASP A 141 21.61 3.61 12.84
N GLU A 142 20.99 3.13 13.91
CA GLU A 142 20.40 1.80 13.99
C GLU A 142 19.19 1.68 13.05
N LEU A 143 18.33 2.71 13.02
CA LEU A 143 17.18 2.73 12.13
C LEU A 143 17.59 2.73 10.65
N LEU A 144 18.60 3.52 10.28
CA LEU A 144 19.15 3.53 8.93
C LEU A 144 19.75 2.17 8.53
N ALA A 145 20.34 1.45 9.47
CA ALA A 145 20.88 0.11 9.22
C ALA A 145 19.78 -0.96 8.99
N THR A 146 18.56 -0.72 9.46
CA THR A 146 17.41 -1.62 9.22
C THR A 146 16.67 -1.31 7.90
N ALA A 147 16.98 -0.18 7.28
CA ALA A 147 16.33 0.25 6.06
C ALA A 147 17.14 -0.23 4.84
N GLU A 148 16.46 -0.67 3.80
CA GLU A 148 17.10 -1.04 2.53
C GLU A 148 17.48 0.21 1.73
N PHE A 149 18.41 1.01 2.30
CA PHE A 149 18.91 2.27 1.72
C PHE A 149 20.34 2.15 1.19
N ASP A 150 20.82 0.94 0.94
CA ASP A 150 22.21 0.67 0.57
C ASP A 150 22.66 1.43 -0.68
N ASP A 151 21.74 1.67 -1.62
CA ASP A 151 22.00 2.39 -2.87
C ASP A 151 21.94 3.93 -2.73
N LEU A 152 21.61 4.47 -1.54
CA LEU A 152 21.49 5.91 -1.33
C LEU A 152 22.77 6.48 -0.72
N ASP A 153 23.13 7.71 -1.14
CA ASP A 153 24.19 8.47 -0.47
C ASP A 153 23.76 8.95 0.94
N ALA A 154 24.75 9.38 1.75
CA ALA A 154 24.52 9.75 3.13
C ALA A 154 23.55 10.94 3.28
N GLU A 155 23.63 11.94 2.39
CA GLU A 155 22.78 13.13 2.44
C GLU A 155 21.31 12.75 2.18
N LEU A 156 21.08 11.85 1.22
CA LEU A 156 19.74 11.38 0.89
C LEU A 156 19.15 10.49 2.00
N ARG A 157 20.00 9.66 2.65
CA ARG A 157 19.58 8.87 3.83
C ARG A 157 19.12 9.76 4.98
N GLU A 158 19.89 10.80 5.32
CA GLU A 158 19.54 11.76 6.36
C GLU A 158 18.24 12.51 6.02
N LEU A 159 18.03 12.86 4.76
CA LEU A 159 16.82 13.52 4.29
C LEU A 159 15.57 12.64 4.40
N LEU A 160 15.71 11.33 4.15
CA LEU A 160 14.60 10.38 4.18
C LEU A 160 14.30 9.84 5.59
N LEU A 161 15.25 9.91 6.51
CA LEU A 161 15.13 9.37 7.86
C LEU A 161 13.90 9.89 8.63
N PRO A 162 13.57 11.20 8.65
CA PRO A 162 12.37 11.68 9.32
C PRO A 162 11.08 11.10 8.74
N VAL A 163 11.04 10.91 7.43
CA VAL A 163 9.89 10.31 6.72
C VAL A 163 9.75 8.84 7.06
N LEU A 164 10.86 8.09 7.03
CA LEU A 164 10.88 6.68 7.41
C LEU A 164 10.40 6.50 8.86
N ARG A 165 10.93 7.30 9.79
CA ARG A 165 10.53 7.25 11.20
C ARG A 165 9.05 7.56 11.39
N ALA A 166 8.52 8.55 10.70
CA ALA A 166 7.09 8.89 10.74
C ALA A 166 6.22 7.74 10.21
N ASP A 167 6.61 7.14 9.09
CA ASP A 167 5.91 6.01 8.49
C ASP A 167 5.94 4.76 9.39
N LEU A 168 7.08 4.47 10.00
CA LEU A 168 7.19 3.39 10.98
C LEU A 168 6.36 3.69 12.23
N THR A 169 6.34 4.92 12.72
CA THR A 169 5.46 5.32 13.81
C THR A 169 4.01 5.04 13.46
N LEU A 170 3.54 5.48 12.28
CA LEU A 170 2.19 5.23 11.79
C LEU A 170 1.85 3.73 11.76
N CYS A 171 2.78 2.90 11.31
CA CYS A 171 2.58 1.46 11.15
C CYS A 171 2.65 0.70 12.48
N GLU A 172 3.65 0.99 13.30
CA GLU A 172 3.98 0.23 14.51
C GLU A 172 3.15 0.66 15.74
N THR A 173 2.59 1.86 15.73
CA THR A 173 1.63 2.32 16.76
C THR A 173 0.17 2.05 16.38
N TYR A 174 -0.06 1.49 15.19
CA TYR A 174 -1.40 1.12 14.74
C TYR A 174 -1.99 0.01 15.61
N THR A 175 -3.17 0.26 16.15
CA THR A 175 -3.92 -0.72 16.94
C THR A 175 -5.13 -1.21 16.14
N HIS A 176 -5.13 -2.50 15.84
CA HIS A 176 -6.25 -3.12 15.11
C HIS A 176 -7.53 -3.12 15.96
N ARG A 177 -8.61 -2.61 15.37
CA ARG A 177 -9.96 -2.69 15.95
C ARG A 177 -10.71 -3.83 15.27
N THR A 178 -11.18 -4.80 16.05
CA THR A 178 -11.96 -5.93 15.53
C THR A 178 -13.27 -5.45 14.90
N GLU A 179 -13.50 -5.84 13.65
CA GLU A 179 -14.74 -5.61 12.89
C GLU A 179 -15.05 -6.85 12.05
N ALA A 180 -16.26 -6.88 11.47
CA ALA A 180 -16.63 -7.92 10.51
C ALA A 180 -15.61 -7.97 9.35
N PRO A 181 -15.27 -9.16 8.83
CA PRO A 181 -14.40 -9.30 7.66
C PRO A 181 -14.90 -8.48 6.46
N LEU A 182 -13.97 -8.06 5.59
CA LEU A 182 -14.32 -7.33 4.38
C LEU A 182 -15.07 -8.25 3.38
N PRO A 183 -16.08 -7.74 2.67
CA PRO A 183 -16.83 -8.53 1.69
C PRO A 183 -16.15 -8.58 0.31
N CYS A 184 -14.84 -8.39 0.24
CA CYS A 184 -14.07 -8.40 -1.00
C CYS A 184 -12.91 -9.40 -0.91
N PRO A 185 -12.54 -10.05 -2.03
CA PRO A 185 -11.44 -10.99 -2.07
C PRO A 185 -10.11 -10.38 -1.66
N LEU A 186 -9.28 -11.16 -0.96
CA LEU A 186 -7.90 -10.83 -0.61
C LEU A 186 -6.94 -11.74 -1.37
N THR A 187 -5.92 -11.15 -1.99
CA THR A 187 -4.73 -11.85 -2.46
C THR A 187 -3.54 -11.33 -1.65
N VAL A 188 -2.99 -12.19 -0.82
CA VAL A 188 -1.81 -11.89 0.00
C VAL A 188 -0.57 -12.31 -0.77
N LEU A 189 0.43 -11.44 -0.78
CA LEU A 189 1.65 -11.59 -1.58
C LEU A 189 2.87 -11.41 -0.69
N ALA A 190 3.92 -12.20 -0.88
CA ALA A 190 5.21 -11.98 -0.23
C ALA A 190 6.35 -12.60 -1.04
N GLY A 191 7.58 -12.18 -0.78
CA GLY A 191 8.76 -12.91 -1.20
C GLY A 191 8.96 -14.14 -0.30
N SER A 192 9.47 -15.26 -0.82
CA SER A 192 9.79 -16.43 0.01
C SER A 192 11.00 -16.21 0.90
N ASP A 193 11.85 -15.25 0.58
CA ASP A 193 13.06 -14.88 1.31
C ASP A 193 12.86 -13.57 2.10
N ASP A 194 11.59 -13.21 2.38
CA ASP A 194 11.23 -12.06 3.20
C ASP A 194 11.31 -12.43 4.69
N ASP A 195 12.39 -12.05 5.35
CA ASP A 195 12.62 -12.32 6.78
C ASP A 195 11.70 -11.50 7.72
N SER A 196 10.96 -10.53 7.18
CA SER A 196 10.10 -9.64 7.98
C SER A 196 8.75 -10.25 8.31
N VAL A 197 8.29 -11.29 7.58
CA VAL A 197 7.02 -11.97 7.78
C VAL A 197 7.15 -13.47 7.55
N ASP A 198 6.40 -14.27 8.28
CA ASP A 198 6.29 -15.70 8.02
C ASP A 198 4.95 -16.08 7.37
N GLU A 199 4.86 -17.30 6.86
CA GLU A 199 3.67 -17.77 6.15
C GLU A 199 2.43 -17.84 7.05
N ALA A 200 2.59 -18.17 8.33
CA ALA A 200 1.47 -18.20 9.28
C ALA A 200 0.92 -16.79 9.56
N GLU A 201 1.81 -15.80 9.67
CA GLU A 201 1.41 -14.39 9.79
C GLU A 201 0.72 -13.86 8.54
N LEU A 202 1.13 -14.33 7.36
CA LEU A 202 0.46 -14.01 6.09
C LEU A 202 -0.90 -14.71 5.97
N ASP A 203 -1.01 -15.98 6.36
CA ASP A 203 -2.29 -16.72 6.34
C ASP A 203 -3.32 -16.13 7.32
N GLY A 204 -2.84 -15.43 8.36
CA GLY A 204 -3.69 -14.68 9.28
C GLY A 204 -4.66 -13.70 8.60
N TRP A 205 -4.33 -13.19 7.39
CA TRP A 205 -5.21 -12.33 6.60
C TRP A 205 -6.51 -13.02 6.18
N ARG A 206 -6.55 -14.35 6.15
CA ARG A 206 -7.77 -15.14 5.85
C ARG A 206 -8.95 -14.74 6.74
N GLY A 207 -8.70 -14.42 8.00
CA GLY A 207 -9.72 -13.98 8.96
C GLY A 207 -10.30 -12.58 8.66
N HIS A 208 -9.69 -11.82 7.75
CA HIS A 208 -10.09 -10.45 7.43
C HIS A 208 -10.95 -10.30 6.17
N THR A 209 -11.26 -11.41 5.50
CA THR A 209 -12.23 -11.44 4.39
C THR A 209 -13.32 -12.49 4.60
N SER A 210 -14.54 -12.20 4.13
CA SER A 210 -15.63 -13.17 3.99
C SER A 210 -15.79 -13.69 2.56
N ALA A 211 -14.91 -13.24 1.65
CA ALA A 211 -14.83 -13.67 0.25
C ALA A 211 -13.61 -14.59 0.02
N ASP A 212 -13.18 -14.71 -1.23
CA ASP A 212 -12.04 -15.54 -1.58
C ASP A 212 -10.72 -15.03 -0.98
N PHE A 213 -9.87 -15.96 -0.56
CA PHE A 213 -8.52 -15.70 -0.06
C PHE A 213 -7.50 -16.50 -0.85
N GLU A 214 -6.44 -15.84 -1.29
CA GLU A 214 -5.30 -16.45 -1.97
C GLU A 214 -4.00 -15.97 -1.31
N LEU A 215 -3.06 -16.88 -1.09
CA LEU A 215 -1.68 -16.58 -0.71
C LEU A 215 -0.75 -16.95 -1.86
N HIS A 216 0.08 -16.02 -2.31
CA HIS A 216 1.04 -16.21 -3.38
C HIS A 216 2.44 -15.77 -2.93
N LEU A 217 3.40 -16.69 -2.96
CA LEU A 217 4.79 -16.43 -2.65
C LEU A 217 5.62 -16.33 -3.93
N PHE A 218 6.46 -15.30 -4.02
CA PHE A 218 7.44 -15.12 -5.10
C PHE A 218 8.74 -15.83 -4.69
N PRO A 219 9.13 -16.93 -5.37
CA PRO A 219 10.27 -17.72 -4.96
C PRO A 219 11.59 -16.95 -5.01
N GLY A 220 12.39 -17.02 -3.94
CA GLY A 220 13.70 -16.38 -3.83
C GLY A 220 13.64 -14.84 -3.75
N ALA A 221 12.46 -14.26 -3.56
CA ALA A 221 12.30 -12.82 -3.56
C ALA A 221 12.38 -12.25 -2.12
N PRO A 222 13.13 -11.14 -1.88
CA PRO A 222 13.25 -10.50 -0.58
C PRO A 222 12.01 -9.62 -0.27
N HIS A 223 12.04 -8.89 0.86
CA HIS A 223 10.95 -7.98 1.25
C HIS A 223 10.58 -6.98 0.14
N LEU A 224 11.55 -6.24 -0.37
CA LEU A 224 11.30 -5.23 -1.43
C LEU A 224 11.29 -5.79 -2.86
N TYR A 225 10.81 -7.02 -3.05
CA TYR A 225 10.69 -7.64 -4.37
C TYR A 225 9.89 -6.79 -5.38
N VAL A 226 9.06 -5.88 -4.91
CA VAL A 226 8.33 -4.90 -5.72
C VAL A 226 9.26 -4.02 -6.58
N ARG A 227 10.57 -3.98 -6.24
CA ARG A 227 11.66 -3.41 -7.03
C ARG A 227 12.41 -4.53 -7.73
N GLY A 228 12.00 -4.95 -8.90
CA GLY A 228 12.68 -5.99 -9.68
C GLY A 228 11.77 -7.15 -10.12
N ALA A 229 10.63 -7.37 -9.46
CA ALA A 229 9.62 -8.34 -9.87
C ALA A 229 8.34 -7.68 -10.40
N GLU A 230 8.41 -6.43 -10.89
CA GLU A 230 7.25 -5.65 -11.32
C GLU A 230 6.42 -6.35 -12.38
N ARG A 231 7.07 -7.07 -13.31
CA ARG A 231 6.39 -7.84 -14.37
C ARG A 231 5.57 -9.00 -13.77
N GLN A 232 6.18 -9.82 -12.91
CA GLN A 232 5.51 -10.96 -12.29
C GLN A 232 4.37 -10.51 -11.39
N LEU A 233 4.57 -9.40 -10.66
CA LEU A 233 3.54 -8.77 -9.83
C LEU A 233 2.38 -8.27 -10.70
N ALA A 234 2.66 -7.59 -11.82
CA ALA A 234 1.64 -7.11 -12.76
C ALA A 234 0.85 -8.26 -13.40
N GLU A 235 1.51 -9.38 -13.74
CA GLU A 235 0.87 -10.59 -14.24
C GLU A 235 -0.08 -11.19 -13.19
N THR A 236 0.35 -11.26 -11.93
CA THR A 236 -0.46 -11.76 -10.81
C THR A 236 -1.68 -10.85 -10.58
N ILE A 237 -1.50 -9.53 -10.57
CA ILE A 237 -2.60 -8.56 -10.45
C ILE A 237 -3.56 -8.70 -11.63
N THR A 238 -3.06 -8.76 -12.86
CA THR A 238 -3.90 -8.86 -14.07
C THR A 238 -4.77 -10.11 -14.06
N ARG A 239 -4.22 -11.25 -13.64
CA ARG A 239 -4.94 -12.53 -13.55
C ARG A 239 -6.04 -12.50 -12.50
N ALA A 240 -5.76 -11.94 -11.31
CA ALA A 240 -6.70 -11.92 -10.20
C ALA A 240 -7.68 -10.73 -10.24
N PHE A 241 -7.43 -9.75 -11.10
CA PHE A 241 -8.31 -8.58 -11.36
C PHE A 241 -8.58 -8.47 -12.87
N PRO A 242 -9.29 -9.45 -13.49
CA PRO A 242 -9.54 -9.48 -14.93
C PRO A 242 -10.52 -8.39 -15.36
N ALA A 243 -10.47 -7.98 -16.64
CA ALA A 243 -11.52 -7.16 -17.21
C ALA A 243 -12.85 -7.95 -17.14
N ARG A 244 -13.87 -7.30 -16.61
CA ARG A 244 -15.24 -7.83 -16.78
C ARG A 244 -15.61 -7.60 -18.25
N GLY A 245 -15.98 -8.68 -18.94
CA GLY A 245 -16.43 -8.65 -20.33
C GLY A 245 -17.71 -7.80 -20.51
#